data_d32903b0e3797b39f8b8ed5c975ea2d2
#
_entry.id   d32903b0e3797b39f8b8ed5c975ea2d2
#
_cell.length_a   1.000
_cell.length_b   1.000
_cell.length_c   1.000
_cell.angle_alpha   90.00
_cell.angle_beta   90.00
_cell.angle_gamma   90.00
#
_symmetry.space_group_name_H-M   'P 1'
#
loop_
_entity.id
_entity.type
_entity.pdbx_description
1 polymer ?
#
loop_
_entity_poly.entity_id
_entity_poly.type
_entity_poly.pdbx_seq_one_letter_code
_entity_poly.pdbx_strand_id
1 'polypeptide(L)'
;DVQVGYEIMNHYESDFLFNIRDGVRFMKEHGFKRIGLHIDTVHMNIDESDLGHAIRQAGSLVRHVHIADNDRYYPGHGHMNFREILQGLKDIGYDGALALETFYLPESRICARRSLAYLNFIMEEVYGGAQK
;
A
#
# COMPACT_ATOMS: atom_id res chain seq x y z
N ASP A 1 19.45 7.30 12.67
CA ASP A 1 18.59 7.93 11.67
C ASP A 1 17.23 7.23 11.65
N VAL A 2 16.16 8.00 11.89
CA VAL A 2 14.77 7.49 11.87
C VAL A 2 14.06 8.11 10.66
N GLN A 3 13.39 7.28 9.88
CA GLN A 3 12.43 7.67 8.87
C GLN A 3 11.03 7.61 9.47
N VAL A 4 10.16 8.53 9.11
CA VAL A 4 8.77 8.59 9.56
C VAL A 4 7.85 8.46 8.36
N GLY A 5 6.89 7.56 8.44
CA GLY A 5 5.78 7.45 7.48
C GLY A 5 4.56 8.17 8.04
N TYR A 6 4.08 9.19 7.33
CA TYR A 6 2.77 9.78 7.61
C TYR A 6 1.70 8.95 6.91
N GLU A 7 0.81 8.34 7.67
CA GLU A 7 -0.25 7.52 7.11
C GLU A 7 -1.36 8.37 6.52
N ILE A 8 -1.67 8.11 5.25
CA ILE A 8 -2.82 8.68 4.56
C ILE A 8 -4.04 7.83 4.89
N MET A 9 -4.85 8.32 5.81
CA MET A 9 -6.09 7.68 6.23
C MET A 9 -7.26 8.14 5.37
N ASN A 10 -8.31 7.34 5.26
CA ASN A 10 -9.51 7.69 4.50
C ASN A 10 -10.33 8.81 5.17
N HIS A 11 -11.24 9.43 4.39
CA HIS A 11 -12.06 10.57 4.85
C HIS A 11 -13.07 10.24 5.96
N TYR A 12 -13.32 8.96 6.28
CA TYR A 12 -14.16 8.58 7.43
C TYR A 12 -13.38 8.62 8.74
N GLU A 13 -12.05 8.50 8.68
CA GLU A 13 -11.20 8.35 9.85
C GLU A 13 -10.29 9.56 10.10
N SER A 14 -10.16 10.48 9.13
CA SER A 14 -9.31 11.67 9.24
C SER A 14 -9.96 12.88 8.59
N ASP A 15 -9.73 14.06 9.17
CA ASP A 15 -10.09 15.34 8.61
C ASP A 15 -8.93 16.00 7.82
N PHE A 16 -7.82 15.29 7.67
CA PHE A 16 -6.61 15.84 7.08
C PHE A 16 -5.89 14.83 6.19
N LEU A 17 -5.70 15.19 4.90
CA LEU A 17 -4.99 14.39 3.89
C LEU A 17 -5.59 12.99 3.69
N PHE A 18 -6.70 12.90 2.96
CA PHE A 18 -7.38 11.61 2.73
C PHE A 18 -6.88 10.85 1.50
N ASN A 19 -6.13 11.49 0.61
CA ASN A 19 -5.68 10.88 -0.63
C ASN A 19 -4.20 11.13 -0.90
N ILE A 20 -3.62 10.28 -1.72
CA ILE A 20 -2.19 10.30 -2.04
C ILE A 20 -1.78 11.62 -2.71
N ARG A 21 -2.59 12.15 -3.62
CA ARG A 21 -2.29 13.41 -4.32
C ARG A 21 -2.07 14.56 -3.34
N ASP A 22 -2.96 14.68 -2.35
CA ASP A 22 -2.87 15.76 -1.34
C ASP A 22 -1.70 15.51 -0.38
N GLY A 23 -1.44 14.26 -0.02
CA GLY A 23 -0.25 13.87 0.74
C GLY A 23 1.05 14.22 0.02
N VAL A 24 1.16 13.90 -1.27
CA VAL A 24 2.32 14.26 -2.10
C VAL A 24 2.53 15.76 -2.17
N ARG A 25 1.44 16.51 -2.39
CA ARG A 25 1.50 17.98 -2.40
C ARG A 25 2.02 18.52 -1.07
N PHE A 26 1.47 18.06 0.05
CA PHE A 26 1.88 18.46 1.39
C PHE A 26 3.36 18.17 1.66
N MET A 27 3.83 16.97 1.32
CA MET A 27 5.23 16.59 1.50
C MET A 27 6.19 17.51 0.69
N LYS A 28 5.81 17.84 -0.55
CA LYS A 28 6.62 18.71 -1.42
C LYS A 28 6.63 20.15 -0.95
N GLU A 29 5.50 20.69 -0.54
CA GLU A 29 5.39 22.09 -0.06
C GLU A 29 6.20 22.33 1.20
N HIS A 30 6.30 21.32 2.09
CA HIS A 30 7.05 21.47 3.35
C HIS A 30 8.51 21.01 3.26
N GLY A 31 8.90 20.36 2.18
CA GLY A 31 10.28 19.95 1.92
C GLY A 31 10.87 18.98 2.96
N PHE A 32 10.05 18.12 3.54
CA PHE A 32 10.50 17.15 4.53
C PHE A 32 11.58 16.21 3.97
N LYS A 33 12.63 15.98 4.76
CA LYS A 33 13.76 15.09 4.40
C LYS A 33 13.61 13.68 4.96
N ARG A 34 12.94 13.54 6.10
CA ARG A 34 12.83 12.27 6.84
C ARG A 34 11.40 11.79 7.02
N ILE A 35 10.43 12.57 6.57
CA ILE A 35 9.02 12.20 6.57
C ILE A 35 8.63 11.89 5.13
N GLY A 36 7.96 10.78 4.94
CA GLY A 36 7.33 10.41 3.68
C GLY A 36 5.96 9.82 3.92
N LEU A 37 5.41 9.15 2.93
CA LEU A 37 4.07 8.60 2.99
C LEU A 37 4.09 7.15 3.49
N HIS A 38 3.22 6.85 4.42
CA HIS A 38 2.77 5.52 4.72
C HIS A 38 1.43 5.35 4.00
N ILE A 39 1.33 4.37 3.14
CA ILE A 39 0.12 4.06 2.38
C ILE A 39 -0.50 2.76 2.89
N ASP A 40 -1.82 2.74 2.97
CA ASP A 40 -2.60 1.56 3.34
C ASP A 40 -3.62 1.28 2.26
N THR A 41 -3.64 0.05 1.77
CA THR A 41 -4.49 -0.33 0.64
C THR A 41 -5.98 -0.19 0.92
N VAL A 42 -6.42 -0.36 2.17
CA VAL A 42 -7.83 -0.20 2.55
C VAL A 42 -8.23 1.27 2.54
N HIS A 43 -7.39 2.16 3.10
CA HIS A 43 -7.64 3.59 3.04
C HIS A 43 -7.66 4.10 1.60
N MET A 44 -6.70 3.67 0.80
CA MET A 44 -6.64 4.01 -0.62
C MET A 44 -7.88 3.50 -1.39
N ASN A 45 -8.39 2.31 -1.08
CA ASN A 45 -9.58 1.76 -1.75
C ASN A 45 -10.83 2.63 -1.56
N ILE A 46 -10.88 3.46 -0.52
CA ILE A 46 -12.00 4.34 -0.23
C ILE A 46 -11.89 5.65 -1.03
N ASP A 47 -10.69 6.24 -1.11
CA ASP A 47 -10.51 7.60 -1.60
C ASP A 47 -9.74 7.69 -2.94
N GLU A 48 -9.20 6.59 -3.45
CA GLU A 48 -8.51 6.56 -4.74
C GLU A 48 -9.34 5.83 -5.80
N SER A 49 -9.42 6.42 -6.99
CA SER A 49 -10.09 5.78 -8.14
C SER A 49 -9.22 4.71 -8.84
N ASP A 50 -7.90 4.78 -8.66
CA ASP A 50 -6.90 3.90 -9.26
C ASP A 50 -5.68 3.83 -8.33
N LEU A 51 -5.56 2.69 -7.63
CA LEU A 51 -4.53 2.50 -6.61
C LEU A 51 -3.12 2.46 -7.20
N GLY A 52 -2.96 1.80 -8.34
CA GLY A 52 -1.67 1.75 -9.02
C GLY A 52 -1.20 3.13 -9.49
N HIS A 53 -2.11 3.94 -10.02
CA HIS A 53 -1.81 5.31 -10.40
C HIS A 53 -1.43 6.16 -9.18
N ALA A 54 -2.19 6.09 -8.09
CA ALA A 54 -1.89 6.80 -6.85
C ALA A 54 -0.51 6.43 -6.28
N ILE A 55 -0.16 5.14 -6.27
CA ILE A 55 1.17 4.67 -5.86
C ILE A 55 2.26 5.28 -6.76
N ARG A 56 2.09 5.28 -8.08
CA ARG A 56 3.03 5.91 -9.01
C ARG A 56 3.18 7.41 -8.75
N GLN A 57 2.10 8.11 -8.42
CA GLN A 57 2.15 9.53 -8.01
C GLN A 57 2.94 9.77 -6.73
N ALA A 58 2.82 8.87 -5.74
CA ALA A 58 3.59 8.94 -4.50
C ALA A 58 5.10 8.77 -4.75
N GLY A 59 5.47 7.89 -5.66
CA GLY A 59 6.87 7.69 -6.08
C GLY A 59 7.79 7.43 -4.89
N SER A 60 8.95 8.07 -4.91
CA SER A 60 9.97 7.90 -3.87
C SER A 60 9.58 8.47 -2.48
N LEU A 61 8.39 9.04 -2.33
CA LEU A 61 7.90 9.47 -1.02
C LEU A 61 7.36 8.31 -0.18
N VAL A 62 7.05 7.16 -0.78
CA VAL A 62 6.56 5.98 -0.04
C VAL A 62 7.66 5.47 0.90
N ARG A 63 7.33 5.35 2.19
CA ARG A 63 8.22 4.84 3.25
C ARG A 63 7.75 3.52 3.82
N HIS A 64 6.45 3.30 3.84
CA HIS A 64 5.86 2.09 4.39
C HIS A 64 4.55 1.76 3.67
N VAL A 65 4.21 0.48 3.63
CA VAL A 65 3.00 -0.01 2.99
C VAL A 65 2.29 -0.99 3.91
N HIS A 66 1.08 -0.64 4.32
CA HIS A 66 0.14 -1.59 4.90
C HIS A 66 -0.71 -2.22 3.80
N ILE A 67 -0.93 -3.51 3.92
CA ILE A 67 -1.63 -4.29 2.92
C ILE A 67 -2.72 -5.15 3.56
N ALA A 68 -3.93 -4.96 3.08
CA ALA A 68 -5.12 -5.75 3.39
C ALA A 68 -6.07 -5.70 2.22
N ASP A 69 -7.06 -6.58 2.14
CA ASP A 69 -8.13 -6.47 1.14
C ASP A 69 -9.17 -5.41 1.54
N ASN A 70 -10.08 -5.06 0.65
CA ASN A 70 -11.06 -3.98 0.83
C ASN A 70 -11.93 -4.12 2.09
N ASP A 71 -12.08 -5.30 2.62
CA ASP A 71 -12.85 -5.63 3.82
C ASP A 71 -12.00 -5.78 5.08
N ARG A 72 -10.74 -5.31 5.03
CA ARG A 72 -9.73 -5.40 6.10
C ARG A 72 -9.35 -6.83 6.47
N TYR A 73 -9.68 -7.83 5.63
CA TYR A 73 -9.16 -9.20 5.76
C TYR A 73 -7.85 -9.35 4.97
N TYR A 74 -7.33 -10.59 4.97
CA TYR A 74 -6.07 -10.89 4.27
C TYR A 74 -6.19 -10.67 2.75
N PRO A 75 -5.13 -10.24 2.07
CA PRO A 75 -5.09 -10.09 0.61
C PRO A 75 -5.57 -11.35 -0.12
N GLY A 76 -6.48 -11.16 -1.08
CA GLY A 76 -7.15 -12.23 -1.82
C GLY A 76 -8.44 -12.74 -1.17
N HIS A 77 -8.89 -12.12 -0.07
CA HIS A 77 -10.20 -12.40 0.51
C HIS A 77 -11.32 -11.62 -0.18
N GLY A 78 -11.07 -10.36 -0.49
CA GLY A 78 -12.03 -9.44 -1.11
C GLY A 78 -11.88 -9.32 -2.63
N HIS A 79 -11.89 -8.09 -3.13
CA HIS A 79 -11.92 -7.83 -4.57
C HIS A 79 -10.86 -6.84 -5.07
N MET A 80 -9.88 -6.46 -4.25
CA MET A 80 -8.84 -5.52 -4.68
C MET A 80 -7.91 -6.14 -5.72
N ASN A 81 -7.51 -5.31 -6.68
CA ASN A 81 -6.56 -5.73 -7.72
C ASN A 81 -5.11 -5.61 -7.23
N PHE A 82 -4.63 -6.61 -6.49
CA PHE A 82 -3.26 -6.63 -5.96
C PHE A 82 -2.18 -6.67 -7.05
N ARG A 83 -2.49 -7.16 -8.26
CA ARG A 83 -1.55 -7.09 -9.39
C ARG A 83 -1.22 -5.64 -9.74
N GLU A 84 -2.22 -4.79 -9.80
CA GLU A 84 -2.06 -3.37 -10.09
C GLU A 84 -1.31 -2.63 -8.98
N ILE A 85 -1.63 -2.94 -7.72
CA ILE A 85 -0.93 -2.39 -6.54
C ILE A 85 0.56 -2.77 -6.58
N LEU A 86 0.88 -4.05 -6.74
CA LEU A 86 2.26 -4.53 -6.80
C LEU A 86 3.00 -4.02 -8.04
N GLN A 87 2.31 -3.86 -9.18
CA GLN A 87 2.89 -3.22 -10.35
C GLN A 87 3.24 -1.75 -10.08
N GLY A 88 2.34 -1.00 -9.43
CA GLY A 88 2.61 0.38 -9.00
C GLY A 88 3.83 0.49 -8.09
N LEU A 89 3.96 -0.41 -7.11
CA LEU A 89 5.12 -0.47 -6.21
C LEU A 89 6.41 -0.82 -6.96
N LYS A 90 6.36 -1.76 -7.90
CA LYS A 90 7.48 -2.08 -8.79
C LYS A 90 7.90 -0.88 -9.62
N ASP A 91 6.95 -0.18 -10.22
CA ASP A 91 7.21 0.98 -11.10
C ASP A 91 7.94 2.11 -10.38
N ILE A 92 7.69 2.28 -9.08
CA ILE A 92 8.39 3.29 -8.23
C ILE A 92 9.68 2.77 -7.60
N GLY A 93 10.03 1.50 -7.82
CA GLY A 93 11.22 0.87 -7.23
C GLY A 93 11.12 0.70 -5.72
N TYR A 94 9.91 0.48 -5.18
CA TYR A 94 9.73 0.24 -3.75
C TYR A 94 10.31 -1.13 -3.36
N ASP A 95 11.27 -1.13 -2.42
CA ASP A 95 11.97 -2.30 -1.90
C ASP A 95 11.74 -2.54 -0.39
N GLY A 96 10.82 -1.77 0.20
CA GLY A 96 10.46 -1.89 1.61
C GLY A 96 9.51 -3.07 1.90
N ALA A 97 9.15 -3.23 3.17
CA ALA A 97 8.25 -4.28 3.60
C ALA A 97 6.78 -3.99 3.22
N LEU A 98 6.04 -5.04 2.91
CA LEU A 98 4.58 -5.05 2.87
C LEU A 98 4.09 -5.63 4.20
N ALA A 99 3.53 -4.79 5.07
CA ALA A 99 3.07 -5.19 6.39
C ALA A 99 1.57 -5.50 6.35
N LEU A 100 1.17 -6.66 6.86
CA LEU A 100 -0.25 -7.02 6.97
C LEU A 100 -0.90 -6.24 8.11
N GLU A 101 -1.94 -5.49 7.80
CA GLU A 101 -2.83 -4.86 8.77
C GLU A 101 -4.26 -5.32 8.55
N THR A 102 -4.59 -6.48 9.09
CA THR A 102 -5.82 -7.20 8.81
C THR A 102 -6.53 -7.64 10.09
N PHE A 103 -7.82 -7.89 10.00
CA PHE A 103 -8.52 -8.66 11.03
C PHE A 103 -7.96 -10.08 11.09
N TYR A 104 -7.82 -10.64 12.31
CA TYR A 104 -7.20 -11.95 12.56
C TYR A 104 -8.20 -13.12 12.43
N LEU A 105 -9.13 -13.05 11.49
CA LEU A 105 -10.17 -14.05 11.31
C LEU A 105 -9.88 -14.97 10.12
N PRO A 106 -10.04 -16.31 10.26
CA PRO A 106 -10.48 -16.98 11.49
C PRO A 106 -9.41 -17.05 12.58
N GLU A 107 -8.14 -16.94 12.27
CA GLU A 107 -7.00 -16.83 13.19
C GLU A 107 -5.76 -16.23 12.48
N SER A 108 -4.85 -15.62 13.23
CA SER A 108 -3.70 -14.89 12.68
C SER A 108 -2.79 -15.75 11.80
N ARG A 109 -2.55 -17.03 12.19
CA ARG A 109 -1.71 -17.96 11.41
C ARG A 109 -2.32 -18.28 10.05
N ILE A 110 -3.65 -18.45 9.98
CA ILE A 110 -4.35 -18.71 8.72
C ILE A 110 -4.29 -17.46 7.84
N CYS A 111 -4.56 -16.28 8.40
CA CYS A 111 -4.45 -15.01 7.68
C CYS A 111 -3.04 -14.82 7.08
N ALA A 112 -1.99 -15.00 7.88
CA ALA A 112 -0.61 -14.87 7.43
C ALA A 112 -0.27 -15.87 6.30
N ARG A 113 -0.67 -17.13 6.42
CA ARG A 113 -0.43 -18.15 5.38
C ARG A 113 -1.15 -17.83 4.07
N ARG A 114 -2.41 -17.44 4.14
CA ARG A 114 -3.22 -17.10 2.95
C ARG A 114 -2.67 -15.85 2.27
N SER A 115 -2.37 -14.80 3.04
CA SER A 115 -1.73 -13.59 2.51
C SER A 115 -0.43 -13.92 1.77
N LEU A 116 0.46 -14.68 2.42
CA LEU A 116 1.75 -15.01 1.84
C LEU A 116 1.61 -15.83 0.56
N ALA A 117 0.73 -16.84 0.54
CA ALA A 117 0.49 -17.66 -0.64
C ALA A 117 -0.06 -16.84 -1.80
N TYR A 118 -1.05 -16.00 -1.54
CA TYR A 118 -1.67 -15.15 -2.55
C TYR A 118 -0.70 -14.08 -3.09
N LEU A 119 -0.02 -13.36 -2.19
CA LEU A 119 0.92 -12.32 -2.59
C LEU A 119 2.11 -12.89 -3.36
N ASN A 120 2.67 -14.04 -2.95
CA ASN A 120 3.75 -14.68 -3.68
C ASN A 120 3.32 -15.05 -5.11
N PHE A 121 2.10 -15.58 -5.28
CA PHE A 121 1.56 -15.88 -6.60
C PHE A 121 1.49 -14.62 -7.49
N ILE A 122 0.95 -13.52 -6.97
CA ILE A 122 0.89 -12.26 -7.73
C ILE A 122 2.30 -11.66 -7.96
N MET A 123 3.18 -11.76 -6.96
CA MET A 123 4.56 -11.26 -7.09
C MET A 123 5.34 -12.02 -8.17
N GLU A 124 5.16 -13.32 -8.31
CA GLU A 124 5.78 -14.11 -9.40
C GLU A 124 5.33 -13.59 -10.77
N GLU A 125 4.06 -13.22 -10.94
CA GLU A 125 3.55 -12.66 -12.19
C GLU A 125 4.10 -11.25 -12.46
N VAL A 126 4.14 -10.40 -11.43
CA VAL A 126 4.55 -8.99 -11.57
C VAL A 126 6.08 -8.86 -11.68
N TYR A 127 6.84 -9.57 -10.87
CA TYR A 127 8.30 -9.43 -10.78
C TYR A 127 9.06 -10.53 -11.53
N GLY A 128 8.49 -11.72 -11.69
CA GLY A 128 9.13 -12.87 -12.32
C GLY A 128 9.33 -12.74 -13.84
N GLY A 129 8.62 -11.84 -14.51
CA GLY A 129 8.75 -11.58 -15.95
C GLY A 129 10.05 -10.86 -16.37
N ALA A 130 10.92 -10.48 -15.44
CA ALA A 130 12.18 -9.78 -15.72
C ALA A 130 13.39 -10.71 -15.90
N GLN A 131 13.21 -12.04 -15.86
CA GLN A 131 14.26 -13.03 -16.08
C GLN A 131 13.92 -13.94 -17.26
N LYS A 132 13.87 -13.38 -18.46
CA LYS A 132 14.05 -14.14 -19.71
C LYS A 132 14.85 -13.34 -20.69
#